data_4f3ef45d2cea6271a48f3a46b0971e96
#
_entry.id   4f3ef45d2cea6271a48f3a46b0971e96
#
_cell.length_a   1.000
_cell.length_b   1.000
_cell.length_c   1.000
_cell.angle_alpha   90.00
_cell.angle_beta   90.00
_cell.angle_gamma   90.00
#
_symmetry.space_group_name_H-M   'P 1'
#
loop_
_entity.id
_entity.type
_entity.pdbx_description
1 polymer ?
#
loop_
_entity_poly.entity_id
_entity_poly.type
_entity_poly.pdbx_seq_one_letter_code
_entity_poly.pdbx_strand_id
1 'polypeptide(L)'
;SEEFSKDERNMENIRTSDSPYRFARLTELINEDLPIDVSKAASILRDHKGLQNTDLGLANEMAINQFIAHHSVIFQPEKRLMWVSTSPWQCGKYVAYDLNKIFKDTIDWQHEIYSSDLTIPEDKFIDTPEFQHLLTYKKLTPLLLKKIRKKEQIEESVLKTYQASNPSLYYVYEVIGDYYEAMQQSKQAIAYWQQALKKSCLLYTSDAADE
;
A
#
# COMPACT_ATOMS: atom_id res chain seq x y z
N SER A 1 -11.04 20.06 -13.25
CA SER A 1 -11.84 20.93 -14.12
C SER A 1 -12.86 20.08 -14.88
N GLU A 2 -13.95 20.68 -15.33
CA GLU A 2 -15.00 19.99 -16.08
C GLU A 2 -14.47 19.41 -17.43
N GLU A 3 -13.50 20.06 -18.04
CA GLU A 3 -12.78 19.54 -19.21
C GLU A 3 -12.01 18.25 -18.92
N PHE A 4 -11.28 18.20 -17.79
CA PHE A 4 -10.52 17.02 -17.42
C PHE A 4 -11.42 15.81 -17.11
N SER A 5 -12.60 16.04 -16.53
CA SER A 5 -13.54 14.94 -16.25
C SER A 5 -14.13 14.29 -17.52
N LYS A 6 -14.09 15.00 -18.67
CA LYS A 6 -14.57 14.53 -19.98
C LYS A 6 -13.44 13.99 -20.88
N ASP A 7 -12.19 14.09 -20.44
CA ASP A 7 -11.04 13.58 -21.19
C ASP A 7 -11.11 12.04 -21.30
N GLU A 8 -11.02 11.51 -22.52
CA GLU A 8 -11.16 10.07 -22.78
C GLU A 8 -10.11 9.23 -22.06
N ARG A 9 -8.86 9.71 -21.94
CA ARG A 9 -7.80 8.99 -21.24
C ARG A 9 -8.06 8.95 -19.74
N ASN A 10 -8.62 10.05 -19.19
CA ASN A 10 -9.02 10.10 -17.79
C ASN A 10 -10.18 9.12 -17.53
N MET A 11 -11.18 9.09 -18.41
CA MET A 11 -12.30 8.16 -18.29
C MET A 11 -11.87 6.69 -18.43
N GLU A 12 -10.93 6.41 -19.34
CA GLU A 12 -10.34 5.07 -19.46
C GLU A 12 -9.56 4.69 -18.21
N ASN A 13 -8.74 5.59 -17.67
CA ASN A 13 -8.01 5.35 -16.43
C ASN A 13 -8.95 5.10 -15.24
N ILE A 14 -10.06 5.82 -15.14
CA ILE A 14 -11.08 5.58 -14.12
C ILE A 14 -11.67 4.18 -14.24
N ARG A 15 -11.93 3.69 -15.47
CA ARG A 15 -12.51 2.36 -15.69
C ARG A 15 -11.53 1.20 -15.47
N THR A 16 -10.23 1.42 -15.70
CA THR A 16 -9.23 0.34 -15.79
C THR A 16 -8.21 0.34 -14.64
N SER A 17 -8.27 1.30 -13.72
CA SER A 17 -7.33 1.38 -12.59
C SER A 17 -8.03 1.29 -11.24
N ASP A 18 -7.26 0.95 -10.21
CA ASP A 18 -7.72 0.93 -8.82
C ASP A 18 -7.84 2.31 -8.16
N SER A 19 -7.63 3.39 -8.94
CA SER A 19 -7.71 4.76 -8.44
C SER A 19 -9.08 5.15 -7.88
N PRO A 20 -10.21 4.77 -8.52
CA PRO A 20 -11.53 5.04 -7.95
C PRO A 20 -11.76 4.38 -6.60
N TYR A 21 -11.32 3.12 -6.45
CA TYR A 21 -11.44 2.41 -5.18
C TYR A 21 -10.63 3.09 -4.07
N ARG A 22 -9.36 3.46 -4.35
CA ARG A 22 -8.55 4.24 -3.40
C ARG A 22 -9.16 5.59 -3.05
N PHE A 23 -9.78 6.25 -4.03
CA PHE A 23 -10.49 7.52 -3.80
C PHE A 23 -11.73 7.33 -2.92
N ALA A 24 -12.49 6.26 -3.13
CA ALA A 24 -13.63 5.92 -2.27
C ALA A 24 -13.18 5.65 -0.83
N ARG A 25 -12.11 4.83 -0.65
CA ARG A 25 -11.52 4.58 0.68
C ARG A 25 -11.00 5.85 1.34
N LEU A 26 -10.33 6.71 0.59
CA LEU A 26 -9.87 8.00 1.10
C LEU A 26 -11.06 8.86 1.59
N THR A 27 -12.13 8.90 0.80
CA THR A 27 -13.36 9.65 1.14
C THR A 27 -14.02 9.10 2.41
N GLU A 28 -14.10 7.77 2.55
CA GLU A 28 -14.58 7.10 3.75
C GLU A 28 -13.78 7.57 4.98
N LEU A 29 -12.46 7.45 4.96
CA LEU A 29 -11.58 7.81 6.07
C LEU A 29 -11.60 9.30 6.42
N ILE A 30 -11.79 10.17 5.42
CA ILE A 30 -11.95 11.61 5.63
C ILE A 30 -13.26 11.90 6.37
N ASN A 31 -14.34 11.23 6.00
CA ASN A 31 -15.68 11.48 6.56
C ASN A 31 -15.86 10.89 7.97
N GLU A 32 -15.06 9.91 8.35
CA GLU A 32 -15.15 9.30 9.69
C GLU A 32 -14.78 10.27 10.83
N ASP A 33 -13.90 11.23 10.55
CA ASP A 33 -13.30 12.02 11.65
C ASP A 33 -12.86 13.43 11.17
N LEU A 34 -13.79 14.35 11.14
CA LEU A 34 -13.54 15.76 10.79
C LEU A 34 -13.47 16.64 12.05
N PRO A 35 -12.62 17.67 12.11
CA PRO A 35 -11.64 18.09 11.10
C PRO A 35 -10.39 17.21 11.07
N ILE A 36 -9.77 17.08 9.91
CA ILE A 36 -8.53 16.31 9.74
C ILE A 36 -7.35 17.13 10.29
N ASP A 37 -6.69 16.58 11.30
CA ASP A 37 -5.39 17.06 11.76
C ASP A 37 -4.23 16.34 11.05
N VAL A 38 -3.01 16.73 11.37
CA VAL A 38 -1.79 16.17 10.74
C VAL A 38 -1.61 14.69 11.10
N SER A 39 -1.95 14.30 12.32
CA SER A 39 -1.85 12.91 12.78
C SER A 39 -2.84 12.02 12.07
N LYS A 40 -4.09 12.48 11.88
CA LYS A 40 -5.10 11.79 11.07
C LYS A 40 -4.67 11.68 9.60
N ALA A 41 -4.12 12.76 9.02
CA ALA A 41 -3.58 12.71 7.66
C ALA A 41 -2.46 11.65 7.53
N ALA A 42 -1.56 11.55 8.50
CA ALA A 42 -0.53 10.50 8.51
C ALA A 42 -1.14 9.09 8.62
N SER A 43 -2.16 8.89 9.46
CA SER A 43 -2.84 7.60 9.58
C SER A 43 -3.56 7.20 8.30
N ILE A 44 -4.20 8.13 7.60
CA ILE A 44 -4.82 7.89 6.28
C ILE A 44 -3.77 7.46 5.25
N LEU A 45 -2.62 8.15 5.19
CA LEU A 45 -1.53 7.79 4.28
C LEU A 45 -0.89 6.43 4.61
N ARG A 46 -1.06 5.92 5.82
CA ARG A 46 -0.59 4.61 6.29
C ARG A 46 -1.65 3.51 6.13
N ASP A 47 -2.88 3.85 5.76
CA ASP A 47 -3.98 2.88 5.65
C ASP A 47 -3.71 1.85 4.56
N HIS A 48 -3.79 0.58 4.95
CA HIS A 48 -3.58 -0.58 4.09
C HIS A 48 -4.80 -1.52 4.04
N LYS A 49 -5.96 -1.01 4.49
CA LYS A 49 -7.24 -1.70 4.40
C LYS A 49 -8.03 -1.23 3.18
N GLY A 50 -9.05 -1.98 2.84
CA GLY A 50 -10.04 -1.59 1.84
C GLY A 50 -11.24 -0.88 2.44
N LEU A 51 -12.23 -0.62 1.60
CA LEU A 51 -13.53 -0.08 1.99
C LEU A 51 -14.12 -0.90 3.15
N GLN A 52 -14.76 -0.22 4.10
CA GLN A 52 -15.34 -0.81 5.30
C GLN A 52 -14.34 -1.67 6.10
N ASN A 53 -13.05 -1.27 6.07
CA ASN A 53 -11.94 -1.98 6.72
C ASN A 53 -11.70 -3.42 6.20
N THR A 54 -12.14 -3.74 4.99
CA THR A 54 -11.92 -5.03 4.35
C THR A 54 -10.43 -5.37 4.30
N ASP A 55 -10.09 -6.64 4.56
CA ASP A 55 -8.72 -7.14 4.45
C ASP A 55 -8.39 -7.48 2.99
N LEU A 56 -7.65 -6.59 2.34
CA LEU A 56 -7.18 -6.74 0.95
C LEU A 56 -5.95 -7.65 0.83
N GLY A 57 -5.31 -7.97 1.94
CA GLY A 57 -3.93 -8.42 1.96
C GLY A 57 -2.94 -7.24 1.84
N LEU A 58 -1.76 -7.41 2.43
CA LEU A 58 -0.72 -6.37 2.45
C LEU A 58 -0.11 -6.17 1.07
N ALA A 59 0.25 -4.95 0.75
CA ALA A 59 0.77 -4.54 -0.56
C ALA A 59 -0.22 -4.72 -1.73
N ASN A 60 -1.52 -4.65 -1.45
CA ASN A 60 -2.55 -4.64 -2.47
C ASN A 60 -2.59 -3.27 -3.16
N GLU A 61 -2.78 -3.26 -4.47
CA GLU A 61 -2.86 -2.06 -5.31
C GLU A 61 -4.08 -1.18 -5.02
N MET A 62 -5.13 -1.75 -4.45
CA MET A 62 -6.35 -1.02 -4.04
C MET A 62 -6.17 -0.27 -2.71
N ALA A 63 -5.13 -0.57 -1.93
CA ALA A 63 -4.87 0.12 -0.67
C ALA A 63 -4.24 1.50 -0.89
N ILE A 64 -4.47 2.46 0.03
CA ILE A 64 -3.81 3.77 0.02
C ILE A 64 -2.31 3.58 0.23
N ASN A 65 -1.91 2.83 1.25
CA ASN A 65 -0.52 2.41 1.44
C ASN A 65 -0.26 1.04 0.80
N GLN A 66 0.27 1.04 -0.39
CA GLN A 66 0.65 -0.16 -1.13
C GLN A 66 2.04 -0.71 -0.73
N PHE A 67 2.70 -0.11 0.26
CA PHE A 67 4.06 -0.43 0.68
C PHE A 67 5.09 -0.41 -0.47
N ILE A 68 4.92 0.48 -1.45
CA ILE A 68 5.85 0.69 -2.56
C ILE A 68 6.40 2.11 -2.60
N ALA A 69 5.69 3.08 -2.06
CA ALA A 69 6.12 4.48 -2.04
C ALA A 69 7.33 4.67 -1.10
N HIS A 70 8.32 5.39 -1.58
CA HIS A 70 9.52 5.70 -0.77
C HIS A 70 9.19 6.67 0.35
N HIS A 71 8.33 7.66 0.08
CA HIS A 71 7.89 8.66 1.05
C HIS A 71 6.53 9.24 0.64
N SER A 72 5.88 9.86 1.59
CA SER A 72 4.70 10.71 1.40
C SER A 72 4.89 12.03 2.14
N VAL A 73 4.12 13.04 1.75
CA VAL A 73 4.26 14.40 2.26
C VAL A 73 2.90 14.91 2.71
N ILE A 74 2.89 15.60 3.85
CA ILE A 74 1.72 16.31 4.38
C ILE A 74 2.07 17.79 4.44
N PHE A 75 1.16 18.65 4.00
CA PHE A 75 1.31 20.10 4.05
C PHE A 75 0.23 20.74 4.92
N GLN A 76 0.63 21.71 5.73
CA GLN A 76 -0.26 22.65 6.41
C GLN A 76 0.09 24.07 5.94
N PRO A 77 -0.47 24.53 4.80
CA PRO A 77 -0.04 25.76 4.13
C PRO A 77 -0.18 27.01 5.00
N GLU A 78 -1.26 27.12 5.78
CA GLU A 78 -1.54 28.27 6.64
C GLU A 78 -0.44 28.51 7.69
N LYS A 79 0.17 27.41 8.16
CA LYS A 79 1.28 27.47 9.13
C LYS A 79 2.65 27.37 8.47
N ARG A 80 2.70 27.12 7.17
CA ARG A 80 3.93 26.82 6.41
C ARG A 80 4.71 25.65 7.02
N LEU A 81 4.00 24.60 7.41
CA LEU A 81 4.57 23.37 7.94
C LEU A 81 4.48 22.26 6.91
N MET A 82 5.48 21.40 6.89
CA MET A 82 5.55 20.22 6.02
C MET A 82 6.06 19.03 6.81
N TRP A 83 5.51 17.84 6.52
CA TRP A 83 5.98 16.57 7.08
C TRP A 83 6.34 15.64 5.95
N VAL A 84 7.48 14.97 6.07
CA VAL A 84 7.95 13.96 5.11
C VAL A 84 8.12 12.64 5.84
N SER A 85 7.50 11.58 5.31
CA SER A 85 7.64 10.25 5.88
C SER A 85 9.04 9.68 5.67
N THR A 86 9.49 8.88 6.64
CA THR A 86 10.72 8.11 6.54
C THR A 86 10.43 6.64 6.25
N SER A 87 11.49 5.88 5.96
CA SER A 87 11.44 4.42 5.82
C SER A 87 10.92 3.73 7.09
N PRO A 88 10.24 2.57 6.97
CA PRO A 88 9.88 1.90 5.73
C PRO A 88 8.51 2.34 5.17
N TRP A 89 8.40 2.52 3.86
CA TRP A 89 7.14 2.68 3.10
C TRP A 89 6.06 3.54 3.77
N GLN A 90 6.37 4.76 4.19
CA GLN A 90 5.46 5.69 4.88
C GLN A 90 5.11 5.28 6.33
N CYS A 91 5.54 4.10 6.81
CA CYS A 91 5.30 3.67 8.18
C CYS A 91 6.32 4.24 9.18
N GLY A 92 7.46 4.76 8.72
CA GLY A 92 8.42 5.47 9.58
C GLY A 92 7.87 6.80 10.11
N LYS A 93 8.71 7.54 10.80
CA LYS A 93 8.35 8.89 11.32
C LYS A 93 7.95 9.81 10.18
N TYR A 94 7.03 10.72 10.44
CA TYR A 94 6.82 11.90 9.60
C TYR A 94 7.60 13.06 10.21
N VAL A 95 8.76 13.34 9.64
CA VAL A 95 9.66 14.39 10.10
C VAL A 95 9.11 15.75 9.70
N ALA A 96 8.98 16.64 10.67
CA ALA A 96 8.37 17.96 10.48
C ALA A 96 9.40 19.03 10.11
N TYR A 97 9.03 19.90 9.20
CA TYR A 97 9.81 21.04 8.76
C TYR A 97 8.99 22.33 8.87
N ASP A 98 9.52 23.31 9.58
CA ASP A 98 8.96 24.67 9.64
C ASP A 98 9.60 25.53 8.55
N LEU A 99 8.86 25.74 7.45
CA LEU A 99 9.36 26.48 6.30
C LEU A 99 9.63 27.96 6.63
N ASN A 100 8.99 28.52 7.69
CA ASN A 100 9.32 29.87 8.15
C ASN A 100 10.71 29.94 8.78
N LYS A 101 11.20 28.83 9.36
CA LYS A 101 12.56 28.75 9.91
C LYS A 101 13.59 28.45 8.84
N ILE A 102 13.24 27.53 7.91
CA ILE A 102 14.17 27.04 6.88
C ILE A 102 14.50 28.13 5.85
N PHE A 103 13.53 28.93 5.44
CA PHE A 103 13.73 29.97 4.43
C PHE A 103 14.04 31.35 5.04
N LYS A 104 14.67 31.38 6.20
CA LYS A 104 15.28 32.61 6.74
C LYS A 104 16.69 32.80 6.18
N ASP A 105 17.12 34.06 6.06
CA ASP A 105 18.42 34.45 5.49
C ASP A 105 19.66 33.89 6.24
N THR A 106 19.45 33.39 7.45
CA THR A 106 20.51 32.82 8.30
C THR A 106 20.14 31.41 8.75
N ILE A 107 20.43 30.41 7.91
CA ILE A 107 20.33 29.02 8.34
C ILE A 107 21.64 28.60 8.98
N ASP A 108 21.58 28.17 10.22
CA ASP A 108 22.70 27.50 10.86
C ASP A 108 22.75 26.04 10.43
N TRP A 109 23.54 25.75 9.40
CA TRP A 109 23.73 24.42 8.83
C TRP A 109 24.43 23.43 9.77
N GLN A 110 24.85 23.87 10.96
CA GLN A 110 25.43 23.00 11.98
C GLN A 110 24.35 22.30 12.84
N HIS A 111 23.12 22.79 12.76
CA HIS A 111 21.99 22.23 13.50
C HIS A 111 20.98 21.55 12.55
N GLU A 112 20.28 20.56 13.09
CA GLU A 112 19.20 19.89 12.36
C GLU A 112 18.07 20.89 12.04
N ILE A 113 17.62 20.87 10.78
CA ILE A 113 16.61 21.81 10.28
C ILE A 113 15.17 21.33 10.52
N TYR A 114 14.99 20.13 11.05
CA TYR A 114 13.65 19.60 11.35
C TYR A 114 13.17 20.01 12.76
N SER A 115 11.86 19.97 12.97
CA SER A 115 11.19 20.25 14.24
C SER A 115 10.83 18.94 14.94
N SER A 116 11.63 18.53 15.93
CA SER A 116 11.44 17.26 16.65
C SER A 116 10.12 17.21 17.42
N ASP A 117 9.68 18.33 17.97
CA ASP A 117 8.44 18.52 18.73
C ASP A 117 7.16 18.36 17.88
N LEU A 118 7.26 18.60 16.56
CA LEU A 118 6.16 18.45 15.61
C LEU A 118 6.21 17.12 14.84
N THR A 119 7.30 16.37 14.98
CA THR A 119 7.49 15.10 14.27
C THR A 119 6.50 14.05 14.75
N ILE A 120 5.80 13.41 13.82
CA ILE A 120 4.86 12.32 14.10
C ILE A 120 5.66 11.02 14.25
N PRO A 121 5.43 10.24 15.31
CA PRO A 121 6.13 8.97 15.51
C PRO A 121 5.85 7.95 14.41
N GLU A 122 6.67 6.93 14.34
CA GLU A 122 6.49 5.79 13.46
C GLU A 122 5.18 5.05 13.77
N ASP A 123 4.69 4.34 12.77
CA ASP A 123 3.48 3.53 12.89
C ASP A 123 3.78 2.28 13.74
N LYS A 124 2.93 2.03 14.73
CA LYS A 124 3.02 0.82 15.56
C LYS A 124 2.88 -0.48 14.76
N PHE A 125 2.35 -0.40 13.54
CA PHE A 125 2.26 -1.53 12.63
C PHE A 125 3.63 -2.17 12.36
N ILE A 126 4.73 -1.40 12.36
CA ILE A 126 6.08 -1.93 12.14
C ILE A 126 6.55 -2.94 13.22
N ASP A 127 5.94 -2.88 14.41
CA ASP A 127 6.25 -3.78 15.53
C ASP A 127 5.36 -5.03 15.56
N THR A 128 4.46 -5.19 14.57
CA THR A 128 3.50 -6.29 14.54
C THR A 128 4.03 -7.53 13.81
N PRO A 129 3.49 -8.72 14.11
CA PRO A 129 3.76 -9.93 13.32
C PRO A 129 3.37 -9.77 11.84
N GLU A 130 2.29 -9.02 11.55
CA GLU A 130 1.83 -8.74 10.20
C GLU A 130 2.89 -8.00 9.38
N PHE A 131 3.62 -7.09 10.00
CA PHE A 131 4.73 -6.42 9.31
C PHE A 131 5.87 -7.40 8.99
N GLN A 132 6.19 -8.35 9.87
CA GLN A 132 7.17 -9.40 9.59
C GLN A 132 6.70 -10.33 8.47
N HIS A 133 5.41 -10.58 8.37
CA HIS A 133 4.79 -11.30 7.25
C HIS A 133 4.96 -10.52 5.94
N LEU A 134 4.72 -9.19 5.94
CA LEU A 134 4.98 -8.33 4.79
C LEU A 134 6.45 -8.39 4.32
N LEU A 135 7.40 -8.35 5.25
CA LEU A 135 8.82 -8.47 4.92
C LEU A 135 9.14 -9.82 4.28
N THR A 136 8.56 -10.90 4.82
CA THR A 136 8.70 -12.26 4.28
C THR A 136 8.11 -12.34 2.86
N TYR A 137 6.91 -11.84 2.65
CA TYR A 137 6.27 -11.75 1.34
C TYR A 137 7.15 -11.00 0.34
N LYS A 138 7.59 -9.79 0.69
CA LYS A 138 8.44 -8.95 -0.18
C LYS A 138 9.80 -9.60 -0.51
N LYS A 139 10.37 -10.34 0.44
CA LYS A 139 11.62 -11.07 0.22
C LYS A 139 11.43 -12.27 -0.71
N LEU A 140 10.37 -13.04 -0.51
CA LEU A 140 10.15 -14.29 -1.24
C LEU A 140 9.63 -14.05 -2.66
N THR A 141 8.77 -13.06 -2.89
CA THR A 141 8.19 -12.79 -4.21
C THR A 141 9.22 -12.74 -5.35
N PRO A 142 10.26 -11.89 -5.31
CA PRO A 142 11.24 -11.84 -6.40
C PRO A 142 12.05 -13.12 -6.54
N LEU A 143 12.30 -13.85 -5.45
CA LEU A 143 13.00 -15.13 -5.48
C LEU A 143 12.18 -16.21 -6.18
N LEU A 144 10.87 -16.30 -5.84
CA LEU A 144 9.94 -17.23 -6.47
C LEU A 144 9.79 -16.92 -7.97
N LEU A 145 9.54 -15.68 -8.34
CA LEU A 145 9.41 -15.25 -9.75
C LEU A 145 10.68 -15.56 -10.55
N LYS A 146 11.87 -15.42 -9.94
CA LYS A 146 13.13 -15.79 -10.59
C LYS A 146 13.21 -17.29 -10.84
N LYS A 147 12.84 -18.12 -9.86
CA LYS A 147 12.85 -19.58 -9.97
C LYS A 147 11.81 -20.09 -10.98
N ILE A 148 10.61 -19.51 -10.95
CA ILE A 148 9.53 -19.82 -11.92
C ILE A 148 10.00 -19.59 -13.36
N ARG A 149 10.60 -18.42 -13.64
CA ARG A 149 11.14 -18.09 -14.97
C ARG A 149 12.21 -19.07 -15.44
N LYS A 150 12.99 -19.62 -14.52
CA LYS A 150 14.03 -20.61 -14.81
C LYS A 150 13.52 -22.05 -14.78
N LYS A 151 12.27 -22.27 -14.45
CA LYS A 151 11.66 -23.60 -14.22
C LYS A 151 12.42 -24.42 -13.17
N GLU A 152 12.94 -23.75 -12.15
CA GLU A 152 13.62 -24.39 -11.00
C GLU A 152 12.60 -24.88 -9.98
N GLN A 153 12.84 -26.03 -9.37
CA GLN A 153 12.01 -26.52 -8.28
C GLN A 153 12.09 -25.63 -7.05
N ILE A 154 10.94 -25.47 -6.40
CA ILE A 154 10.78 -24.76 -5.13
C ILE A 154 10.28 -25.77 -4.10
N GLU A 155 10.90 -25.75 -2.92
CA GLU A 155 10.46 -26.61 -1.82
C GLU A 155 9.04 -26.23 -1.37
N GLU A 156 8.22 -27.21 -1.07
CA GLU A 156 6.83 -26.99 -0.64
C GLU A 156 6.75 -26.16 0.66
N SER A 157 7.72 -26.30 1.54
CA SER A 157 7.86 -25.47 2.75
C SER A 157 7.97 -23.99 2.45
N VAL A 158 8.68 -23.62 1.37
CA VAL A 158 8.83 -22.23 0.91
C VAL A 158 7.51 -21.70 0.33
N LEU A 159 6.80 -22.52 -0.47
CA LEU A 159 5.49 -22.14 -0.99
C LEU A 159 4.47 -21.93 0.14
N LYS A 160 4.45 -22.80 1.15
CA LYS A 160 3.59 -22.66 2.33
C LYS A 160 3.94 -21.41 3.13
N THR A 161 5.22 -21.14 3.34
CA THR A 161 5.66 -19.90 4.02
C THR A 161 5.25 -18.66 3.25
N TYR A 162 5.39 -18.69 1.92
CA TYR A 162 4.96 -17.58 1.06
C TYR A 162 3.45 -17.37 1.15
N GLN A 163 2.65 -18.42 1.05
CA GLN A 163 1.21 -18.34 1.19
C GLN A 163 0.78 -17.81 2.58
N ALA A 164 1.42 -18.29 3.64
CA ALA A 164 1.13 -17.86 5.00
C ALA A 164 1.55 -16.40 5.28
N SER A 165 2.52 -15.88 4.51
CA SER A 165 2.99 -14.51 4.70
C SER A 165 2.01 -13.44 4.24
N ASN A 166 1.07 -13.76 3.34
CA ASN A 166 0.05 -12.80 2.90
C ASN A 166 -1.21 -13.53 2.38
N PRO A 167 -1.95 -14.22 3.24
CA PRO A 167 -3.00 -15.15 2.83
C PRO A 167 -4.24 -14.48 2.23
N SER A 168 -4.42 -13.17 2.45
CA SER A 168 -5.55 -12.41 1.89
C SER A 168 -5.26 -11.86 0.51
N LEU A 169 -3.99 -11.70 0.12
CA LEU A 169 -3.61 -11.13 -1.16
C LEU A 169 -3.77 -12.15 -2.31
N TYR A 170 -4.55 -11.81 -3.32
CA TYR A 170 -4.79 -12.67 -4.49
C TYR A 170 -3.50 -13.02 -5.25
N TYR A 171 -2.56 -12.08 -5.35
CA TYR A 171 -1.29 -12.23 -6.07
C TYR A 171 -0.41 -13.37 -5.55
N VAL A 172 -0.51 -13.69 -4.27
CA VAL A 172 0.20 -14.85 -3.68
C VAL A 172 -0.24 -16.15 -4.34
N TYR A 173 -1.53 -16.30 -4.57
CA TYR A 173 -2.11 -17.49 -5.20
C TYR A 173 -1.83 -17.53 -6.70
N GLU A 174 -1.81 -16.38 -7.36
CA GLU A 174 -1.39 -16.26 -8.75
C GLU A 174 0.05 -16.75 -8.93
N VAL A 175 1.01 -16.24 -8.15
CA VAL A 175 2.42 -16.66 -8.21
C VAL A 175 2.60 -18.16 -7.94
N ILE A 176 1.86 -18.73 -6.98
CA ILE A 176 1.92 -20.18 -6.73
C ILE A 176 1.31 -20.97 -7.89
N GLY A 177 0.22 -20.49 -8.48
CA GLY A 177 -0.37 -21.07 -9.68
C GLY A 177 0.61 -21.09 -10.85
N ASP A 178 1.30 -19.96 -11.09
CA ASP A 178 2.34 -19.83 -12.13
C ASP A 178 3.51 -20.80 -11.89
N TYR A 179 3.87 -21.04 -10.64
CA TYR A 179 4.88 -22.05 -10.30
C TYR A 179 4.43 -23.45 -10.73
N TYR A 180 3.20 -23.85 -10.39
CA TYR A 180 2.71 -25.17 -10.75
C TYR A 180 2.54 -25.33 -12.27
N GLU A 181 2.16 -24.27 -12.98
CA GLU A 181 2.12 -24.29 -14.44
C GLU A 181 3.52 -24.45 -15.05
N ALA A 182 4.51 -23.72 -14.53
CA ALA A 182 5.90 -23.86 -14.97
C ALA A 182 6.45 -25.28 -14.74
N MET A 183 5.94 -25.99 -13.73
CA MET A 183 6.25 -27.39 -13.42
C MET A 183 5.36 -28.38 -14.15
N GLN A 184 4.51 -27.95 -15.08
CA GLN A 184 3.55 -28.78 -15.85
C GLN A 184 2.54 -29.51 -14.95
N GLN A 185 2.18 -28.93 -13.83
CA GLN A 185 1.20 -29.46 -12.87
C GLN A 185 -0.11 -28.67 -12.96
N SER A 186 -0.78 -28.77 -14.13
CA SER A 186 -1.93 -27.91 -14.48
C SER A 186 -3.12 -28.02 -13.52
N LYS A 187 -3.33 -29.17 -12.86
CA LYS A 187 -4.40 -29.29 -11.85
C LYS A 187 -4.17 -28.39 -10.64
N GLN A 188 -2.94 -28.36 -10.15
CA GLN A 188 -2.57 -27.49 -9.03
C GLN A 188 -2.59 -26.01 -9.46
N ALA A 189 -2.07 -25.70 -10.64
CA ALA A 189 -2.09 -24.36 -11.21
C ALA A 189 -3.52 -23.79 -11.25
N ILE A 190 -4.46 -24.53 -11.84
CA ILE A 190 -5.87 -24.14 -11.92
C ILE A 190 -6.48 -23.93 -10.53
N ALA A 191 -6.20 -24.82 -9.57
CA ALA A 191 -6.73 -24.69 -8.21
C ALA A 191 -6.26 -23.41 -7.51
N TYR A 192 -5.00 -23.00 -7.71
CA TYR A 192 -4.47 -21.76 -7.15
C TYR A 192 -4.99 -20.53 -7.86
N TRP A 193 -5.06 -20.52 -9.19
CA TRP A 193 -5.65 -19.40 -9.94
C TRP A 193 -7.14 -19.20 -9.63
N GLN A 194 -7.90 -20.27 -9.40
CA GLN A 194 -9.29 -20.15 -8.92
C GLN A 194 -9.36 -19.48 -7.53
N GLN A 195 -8.41 -19.76 -6.64
CA GLN A 195 -8.33 -19.06 -5.36
C GLN A 195 -7.96 -17.59 -5.54
N ALA A 196 -7.01 -17.27 -6.43
CA ALA A 196 -6.65 -15.90 -6.77
C ALA A 196 -7.88 -15.13 -7.28
N LEU A 197 -8.61 -15.68 -8.26
CA LEU A 197 -9.83 -15.08 -8.79
C LEU A 197 -10.89 -14.85 -7.71
N LYS A 198 -11.13 -15.85 -6.84
CA LYS A 198 -12.10 -15.70 -5.75
C LYS A 198 -11.74 -14.53 -4.82
N LYS A 199 -10.46 -14.33 -4.52
CA LYS A 199 -10.00 -13.23 -3.67
C LYS A 199 -10.09 -11.88 -4.39
N SER A 200 -9.74 -11.81 -5.65
CA SER A 200 -9.89 -10.62 -6.49
C SER A 200 -11.36 -10.24 -6.66
N CYS A 201 -12.24 -11.18 -7.03
CA CYS A 201 -13.66 -10.91 -7.24
C CYS A 201 -14.40 -10.44 -5.98
N LEU A 202 -14.02 -10.92 -4.79
CA LEU A 202 -14.62 -10.47 -3.54
C LEU A 202 -14.40 -8.97 -3.28
N LEU A 203 -13.37 -8.38 -3.86
CA LEU A 203 -13.05 -6.97 -3.73
C LEU A 203 -13.92 -6.09 -4.65
N TYR A 204 -14.32 -6.60 -5.82
CA TYR A 204 -15.16 -5.89 -6.79
C TYR A 204 -16.68 -6.07 -6.56
N THR A 205 -17.11 -7.10 -5.82
CA THR A 205 -18.54 -7.37 -5.60
C THR A 205 -19.13 -6.57 -4.43
N SER A 206 -18.31 -5.99 -3.55
CA SER A 206 -18.81 -5.08 -2.51
C SER A 206 -19.31 -3.74 -3.09
N ASP A 207 -18.81 -3.31 -4.26
CA ASP A 207 -19.23 -2.06 -4.90
C ASP A 207 -20.53 -2.20 -5.71
N ALA A 208 -20.93 -3.43 -6.08
CA ALA A 208 -22.12 -3.69 -6.90
C ALA A 208 -23.41 -3.94 -6.07
N ALA A 209 -23.33 -3.92 -4.76
CA ALA A 209 -24.46 -4.18 -3.88
C ALA A 209 -25.19 -2.91 -3.38
N ASP A 210 -24.66 -1.73 -3.67
CA ASP A 210 -25.17 -0.43 -3.22
C ASP A 210 -25.70 0.47 -4.38
N GLU A 211 -25.97 -0.07 -5.59
CA GLU A 211 -26.70 0.60 -6.66
C GLU A 211 -28.18 0.20 -6.72
#